data_c8d8e3d1e41eb20c83791c560047ba9e
#
_entry.id   c8d8e3d1e41eb20c83791c560047ba9e
#
_cell.length_a   1.000
_cell.length_b   1.000
_cell.length_c   1.000
_cell.angle_alpha   90.00
_cell.angle_beta   90.00
_cell.angle_gamma   90.00
#
_symmetry.space_group_name_H-M   'P 1'
#
loop_
_entity.id
_entity.type
_entity.pdbx_description
1 polymer ?
#
loop_
_entity_poly.entity_id
_entity_poly.type
_entity_poly.pdbx_seq_one_letter_code
_entity_poly.pdbx_strand_id
1 'polypeptide(L)'
;MTAPGWPATFADALDLLDSLIPTATKQYLHSLAESDLDRELWGLGLAIRNELGLWREDAPLTQWFVARGFAQTEEMSIEVLRAYWRRLHGLEARPEPSRESGIGNRE
;
A
#
# COMPACT_ATOMS: atom_id res chain seq x y z
N MET A 1 9.31 -20.47 10.48
CA MET A 1 8.68 -19.43 11.23
C MET A 1 8.52 -18.18 10.45
N THR A 2 7.36 -17.64 10.42
CA THR A 2 7.14 -16.46 9.64
C THR A 2 7.67 -15.24 10.34
N ALA A 3 7.96 -14.22 9.59
CA ALA A 3 8.35 -12.95 10.16
C ALA A 3 7.21 -12.44 11.01
N PRO A 4 7.44 -12.18 12.27
CA PRO A 4 6.36 -11.80 13.15
C PRO A 4 5.78 -10.47 12.76
N GLY A 5 4.50 -10.41 12.69
CA GLY A 5 3.80 -9.17 12.51
C GLY A 5 3.68 -8.67 11.10
N TRP A 6 4.33 -9.30 10.15
CA TRP A 6 4.23 -8.82 8.78
C TRP A 6 3.15 -9.58 8.02
N PRO A 7 2.25 -8.85 7.35
CA PRO A 7 1.19 -9.52 6.60
C PRO A 7 1.72 -10.25 5.39
N ALA A 8 1.07 -11.34 5.05
CA ALA A 8 1.48 -12.15 3.93
C ALA A 8 0.71 -11.78 2.65
N THR A 9 -0.44 -11.16 2.78
CA THR A 9 -1.25 -10.82 1.62
C THR A 9 -1.60 -9.35 1.63
N PHE A 10 -2.02 -8.86 0.48
CA PHE A 10 -2.44 -7.48 0.35
C PHE A 10 -3.65 -7.19 1.24
N ALA A 11 -4.60 -8.12 1.28
CA ALA A 11 -5.78 -7.94 2.12
C ALA A 11 -5.41 -7.87 3.60
N ASP A 12 -4.50 -8.73 4.02
CA ASP A 12 -4.03 -8.70 5.41
C ASP A 12 -3.33 -7.39 5.73
N ALA A 13 -2.61 -6.83 4.76
CA ALA A 13 -1.95 -5.56 4.96
C ALA A 13 -2.97 -4.44 5.20
N LEU A 14 -4.05 -4.44 4.45
CA LEU A 14 -5.08 -3.42 4.63
C LEU A 14 -5.77 -3.57 5.99
N ASP A 15 -6.01 -4.80 6.41
CA ASP A 15 -6.59 -5.05 7.73
C ASP A 15 -5.67 -4.57 8.85
N LEU A 16 -4.38 -4.84 8.69
CA LEU A 16 -3.42 -4.39 9.67
C LEU A 16 -3.40 -2.87 9.76
N LEU A 17 -3.38 -2.19 8.63
CA LEU A 17 -3.40 -0.75 8.62
C LEU A 17 -4.66 -0.21 9.28
N ASP A 18 -5.79 -0.85 9.03
CA ASP A 18 -7.04 -0.40 9.62
C ASP A 18 -6.97 -0.44 11.15
N SER A 19 -6.24 -1.41 11.68
CA SER A 19 -6.11 -1.52 13.13
C SER A 19 -5.07 -0.57 13.71
N LEU A 20 -4.11 -0.12 12.89
CA LEU A 20 -3.03 0.73 13.38
C LEU A 20 -3.31 2.21 13.19
N ILE A 21 -4.08 2.58 12.20
CA ILE A 21 -4.29 3.98 11.86
C ILE A 21 -5.34 4.57 12.80
N PRO A 22 -5.01 5.66 13.50
CA PRO A 22 -5.98 6.28 14.40
C PRO A 22 -7.15 6.88 13.63
N THR A 23 -8.27 7.04 14.34
CA THR A 23 -9.47 7.60 13.73
C THR A 23 -9.23 8.96 13.10
N ALA A 24 -8.46 9.81 13.77
CA ALA A 24 -8.18 11.13 13.22
C ALA A 24 -7.44 11.06 11.90
N THR A 25 -6.51 10.11 11.79
CA THR A 25 -5.78 9.93 10.54
C THR A 25 -6.67 9.36 9.44
N LYS A 26 -7.59 8.46 9.83
CA LYS A 26 -8.56 7.95 8.86
C LYS A 26 -9.42 9.08 8.31
N GLN A 27 -9.84 9.99 9.17
CA GLN A 27 -10.65 11.12 8.72
C GLN A 27 -9.85 12.03 7.80
N TYR A 28 -8.58 12.25 8.12
CA TYR A 28 -7.72 13.04 7.28
C TYR A 28 -7.60 12.41 5.88
N LEU A 29 -7.32 11.11 5.84
CA LEU A 29 -7.21 10.41 4.56
C LEU A 29 -8.51 10.46 3.78
N HIS A 30 -9.62 10.28 4.47
CA HIS A 30 -10.91 10.31 3.80
C HIS A 30 -11.16 11.66 3.13
N SER A 31 -10.61 12.73 3.70
CA SER A 31 -10.82 14.06 3.17
C SER A 31 -9.94 14.38 1.95
N LEU A 32 -8.94 13.57 1.68
CA LEU A 32 -8.04 13.84 0.58
C LEU A 32 -8.61 13.33 -0.74
N ALA A 33 -8.23 13.96 -1.83
CA ALA A 33 -8.48 13.40 -3.14
C ALA A 33 -7.45 12.32 -3.41
N GLU A 34 -7.79 11.36 -4.26
CA GLU A 34 -6.85 10.28 -4.57
C GLU A 34 -5.54 10.83 -5.13
N SER A 35 -5.62 11.90 -5.92
CA SER A 35 -4.43 12.48 -6.50
C SER A 35 -3.51 13.14 -5.48
N ASP A 36 -4.00 13.38 -4.26
CA ASP A 36 -3.18 13.98 -3.22
C ASP A 36 -2.36 12.96 -2.44
N LEU A 37 -2.60 11.68 -2.67
CA LEU A 37 -1.96 10.65 -1.85
C LEU A 37 -0.44 10.60 -2.04
N ASP A 38 0.05 10.97 -3.20
CA ASP A 38 1.49 10.97 -3.44
C ASP A 38 2.23 11.91 -2.50
N ARG A 39 1.55 12.91 -1.99
CA ARG A 39 2.16 13.84 -1.05
C ARG A 39 2.48 13.19 0.28
N GLU A 40 1.86 12.04 0.54
CA GLU A 40 2.07 11.35 1.81
C GLU A 40 3.24 10.37 1.77
N LEU A 41 4.01 10.39 0.69
CA LEU A 41 5.08 9.42 0.50
C LEU A 41 6.05 9.38 1.69
N TRP A 42 6.46 10.54 2.18
CA TRP A 42 7.43 10.61 3.27
C TRP A 42 6.81 10.71 4.65
N GLY A 43 5.49 10.78 4.73
CA GLY A 43 4.75 10.72 5.99
C GLY A 43 4.14 9.35 6.15
N LEU A 44 2.89 9.21 5.73
CA LEU A 44 2.17 7.95 5.86
C LEU A 44 2.81 6.84 5.04
N GLY A 45 3.34 7.17 3.87
CA GLY A 45 4.01 6.15 3.07
C GLY A 45 5.19 5.55 3.78
N LEU A 46 5.97 6.37 4.46
CA LEU A 46 7.11 5.87 5.21
C LEU A 46 6.66 4.97 6.35
N ALA A 47 5.62 5.39 7.07
CA ALA A 47 5.09 4.56 8.15
C ALA A 47 4.60 3.22 7.62
N ILE A 48 3.93 3.23 6.48
CA ILE A 48 3.45 1.99 5.88
C ILE A 48 4.62 1.08 5.53
N ARG A 49 5.68 1.63 4.94
CA ARG A 49 6.85 0.82 4.59
C ARG A 49 7.44 0.14 5.83
N ASN A 50 7.48 0.89 6.94
CA ASN A 50 8.03 0.35 8.18
C ASN A 50 7.12 -0.72 8.78
N GLU A 51 5.82 -0.45 8.81
CA GLU A 51 4.90 -1.39 9.45
C GLU A 51 4.70 -2.67 8.66
N LEU A 52 4.81 -2.60 7.35
CA LEU A 52 4.59 -3.77 6.51
C LEU A 52 5.89 -4.48 6.13
N GLY A 53 7.02 -3.95 6.54
CA GLY A 53 8.30 -4.57 6.25
C GLY A 53 8.71 -4.48 4.80
N LEU A 54 8.25 -3.47 4.09
CA LEU A 54 8.54 -3.36 2.67
C LEU A 54 10.00 -3.08 2.37
N TRP A 55 10.78 -2.71 3.38
CA TRP A 55 12.22 -2.55 3.22
C TRP A 55 12.94 -3.89 3.05
N ARG A 56 12.31 -4.98 3.45
CA ARG A 56 12.94 -6.27 3.43
C ARG A 56 12.60 -7.00 2.15
N GLU A 57 13.62 -7.41 1.44
CA GLU A 57 13.41 -8.12 0.18
C GLU A 57 12.73 -9.46 0.38
N ASP A 58 12.92 -10.06 1.53
CA ASP A 58 12.38 -11.38 1.79
C ASP A 58 11.00 -11.35 2.43
N ALA A 59 10.45 -10.17 2.70
CA ALA A 59 9.12 -10.11 3.27
C ALA A 59 8.09 -10.57 2.24
N PRO A 60 7.08 -11.33 2.67
CA PRO A 60 6.11 -11.87 1.71
C PRO A 60 5.43 -10.81 0.86
N LEU A 61 5.03 -9.70 1.47
CA LEU A 61 4.34 -8.67 0.70
C LEU A 61 5.28 -7.99 -0.28
N THR A 62 6.53 -7.80 0.10
CA THR A 62 7.52 -7.23 -0.82
C THR A 62 7.65 -8.11 -2.05
N GLN A 63 7.78 -9.43 -1.83
CA GLN A 63 7.91 -10.34 -2.95
C GLN A 63 6.67 -10.36 -3.81
N TRP A 64 5.51 -10.22 -3.20
CA TRP A 64 4.26 -10.15 -3.92
C TRP A 64 4.25 -8.95 -4.88
N PHE A 65 4.72 -7.80 -4.39
CA PHE A 65 4.80 -6.61 -5.22
C PHE A 65 5.84 -6.76 -6.34
N VAL A 66 7.00 -7.31 -6.00
CA VAL A 66 8.05 -7.50 -6.99
C VAL A 66 7.56 -8.41 -8.12
N ALA A 67 6.82 -9.44 -7.77
CA ALA A 67 6.28 -10.35 -8.77
C ALA A 67 5.31 -9.65 -9.70
N ARG A 68 4.77 -8.51 -9.29
CA ARG A 68 3.84 -7.74 -10.10
C ARG A 68 4.48 -6.55 -10.78
N GLY A 69 5.80 -6.49 -10.78
CA GLY A 69 6.51 -5.46 -11.52
C GLY A 69 6.88 -4.23 -10.73
N PHE A 70 6.65 -4.23 -9.43
CA PHE A 70 7.05 -3.09 -8.61
C PHE A 70 8.50 -3.23 -8.20
N ALA A 71 9.29 -2.19 -8.44
CA ALA A 71 10.71 -2.22 -8.13
C ALA A 71 11.09 -1.37 -6.94
N GLN A 72 10.26 -0.40 -6.59
CA GLN A 72 10.61 0.57 -5.55
C GLN A 72 9.67 0.42 -4.37
N THR A 73 10.23 0.41 -3.15
CA THR A 73 9.39 0.31 -1.97
C THR A 73 8.48 1.52 -1.81
N GLU A 74 8.92 2.67 -2.31
CA GLU A 74 8.07 3.86 -2.29
C GLU A 74 6.79 3.64 -3.10
N GLU A 75 6.91 3.05 -4.27
CA GLU A 75 5.74 2.77 -5.09
C GLU A 75 4.83 1.76 -4.42
N MET A 76 5.42 0.77 -3.77
CA MET A 76 4.64 -0.23 -3.05
C MET A 76 3.80 0.42 -1.95
N SER A 77 4.42 1.31 -1.17
CA SER A 77 3.72 1.93 -0.06
C SER A 77 2.61 2.85 -0.53
N ILE A 78 2.82 3.56 -1.64
CA ILE A 78 1.77 4.42 -2.18
C ILE A 78 0.63 3.58 -2.71
N GLU A 79 0.93 2.43 -3.30
CA GLU A 79 -0.13 1.55 -3.79
C GLU A 79 -0.98 1.01 -2.64
N VAL A 80 -0.32 0.64 -1.53
CA VAL A 80 -1.04 0.22 -0.34
C VAL A 80 -1.92 1.36 0.18
N LEU A 81 -1.36 2.57 0.24
CA LEU A 81 -2.10 3.71 0.74
C LEU A 81 -3.30 4.02 -0.14
N ARG A 82 -3.12 3.93 -1.45
CA ARG A 82 -4.22 4.16 -2.39
C ARG A 82 -5.33 3.13 -2.18
N ALA A 83 -4.96 1.88 -2.01
CA ALA A 83 -5.96 0.84 -1.79
C ALA A 83 -6.70 1.06 -0.47
N TYR A 84 -5.97 1.49 0.57
CA TYR A 84 -6.61 1.77 1.84
C TYR A 84 -7.55 2.97 1.73
N TRP A 85 -7.13 4.01 1.01
CA TRP A 85 -7.98 5.16 0.74
C TRP A 85 -9.27 4.74 0.04
N ARG A 86 -9.16 3.85 -0.95
CA ARG A 86 -10.34 3.36 -1.66
C ARG A 86 -11.25 2.60 -0.70
N ARG A 87 -10.67 1.82 0.18
CA ARG A 87 -11.45 1.08 1.17
C ARG A 87 -12.23 2.05 2.08
N LEU A 88 -11.60 3.14 2.49
CA LEU A 88 -12.27 4.13 3.33
C LEU A 88 -13.44 4.78 2.60
N HIS A 89 -13.37 4.85 1.29
CA HIS A 89 -14.43 5.45 0.48
C HIS A 89 -15.44 4.43 -0.03
N GLY A 90 -15.33 3.19 0.41
CA GLY A 90 -16.25 2.15 -0.03
C GLY A 90 -16.00 1.67 -1.45
N LEU A 91 -14.84 1.98 -1.99
CA LEU A 91 -14.47 1.56 -3.33
C LEU A 91 -13.70 0.26 -3.27
N GLU A 92 -13.54 -0.38 -4.41
CA GLU A 92 -12.82 -1.64 -4.45
C GLU A 92 -11.34 -1.41 -4.14
N ALA A 93 -10.84 -2.09 -3.11
CA ALA A 93 -9.48 -1.86 -2.64
C ALA A 93 -8.54 -2.90 -3.20
N ARG A 94 -8.35 -2.87 -4.49
CA ARG A 94 -7.42 -3.77 -5.16
C ARG A 94 -6.21 -3.01 -5.64
N PRO A 95 -5.05 -3.66 -5.70
CA PRO A 95 -3.88 -2.97 -6.23
C PRO A 95 -4.04 -2.74 -7.72
N GLU A 96 -3.48 -1.66 -8.18
CA GLU A 96 -3.45 -1.40 -9.60
C GLU A 96 -2.56 -2.43 -10.28
N PRO A 97 -2.74 -2.68 -11.55
CA PRO A 97 -1.80 -3.51 -12.28
C PRO A 97 -0.42 -2.90 -12.18
N SER A 98 0.59 -3.73 -12.39
CA SER A 98 1.95 -3.23 -12.36
C SER A 98 2.11 -2.12 -13.38
N ARG A 99 3.12 -1.33 -13.16
CA ARG A 99 3.30 -0.17 -14.01
C ARG A 99 3.51 -0.54 -15.45
N GLU A 100 4.21 -1.60 -15.70
CA GLU A 100 4.41 -2.00 -17.04
C GLU A 100 3.14 -2.39 -17.69
N SER A 101 2.28 -3.08 -16.98
CA SER A 101 1.06 -3.51 -17.61
C SER A 101 0.17 -2.31 -17.89
N GLY A 102 0.24 -1.30 -17.05
CA GLY A 102 -0.55 -0.12 -17.28
C GLY A 102 -0.07 0.70 -18.43
N ILE A 103 1.20 0.58 -18.77
CA ILE A 103 1.74 1.34 -19.80
C ILE A 103 1.77 0.64 -21.07
N GLY A 104 2.28 -0.51 -20.98
CA GLY A 104 2.58 -1.22 -22.16
C GLY A 104 1.44 -1.60 -22.95
N ASN A 105 0.41 -1.75 -22.37
CA ASN A 105 -0.56 -2.26 -23.07
C ASN A 105 -1.47 -1.38 -23.49
N ARG A 106 -1.40 -0.42 -23.33
CA ARG A 106 -2.24 0.23 -23.76
C ARG A 106 -2.09 0.64 -24.82
N GLU A 107 -1.80 0.40 -25.20
CA GLU A 107 -1.63 0.66 -26.21
C GLU A 107 -1.92 0.52 -26.82
#